data_bf476eb551aafa8c7f31842eac6b3fa2
#
_entry.id   bf476eb551aafa8c7f31842eac6b3fa2
#
_cell.length_a   1.000
_cell.length_b   1.000
_cell.length_c   1.000
_cell.angle_alpha   90.00
_cell.angle_beta   90.00
_cell.angle_gamma   90.00
#
_symmetry.space_group_name_H-M   'P 1'
#
loop_
_entity.id
_entity.type
_entity.pdbx_description
1 polymer ?
#
loop_
_entity_poly.entity_id
_entity_poly.type
_entity_poly.pdbx_seq_one_letter_code
_entity_poly.pdbx_strand_id
1 'polypeptide(L)'
;SFILTEQKTGKRRVVRVNTDFRKHIIDCFNALHITDRTEKCFLSRKKVVFSVQRINVRLKEIKTKYNIKVEHLSTHSLRKTFGRKIVETAGENSEMALIKLSELFNHTSPQVTRRYLGLRREELMEVYDSLSF
;
A
#
# COMPACT_ATOMS: atom_id res chain seq x y z
N SER A 1 7.27 10.14 13.55
CA SER A 1 6.72 10.58 12.25
C SER A 1 7.85 11.00 11.31
N PHE A 2 7.60 10.90 10.02
CA PHE A 2 8.50 11.45 9.01
C PHE A 2 7.68 12.18 7.93
N ILE A 3 8.35 13.05 7.18
CA ILE A 3 7.72 13.84 6.13
C ILE A 3 8.08 13.22 4.78
N LEU A 4 7.05 12.89 3.99
CA LEU A 4 7.19 12.52 2.59
C LEU A 4 6.86 13.72 1.71
N THR A 5 7.70 13.97 0.72
CA THR A 5 7.40 14.94 -0.35
C THR A 5 7.18 14.16 -1.64
N GLU A 6 6.01 14.30 -2.23
CA GLU A 6 5.68 13.65 -3.50
C GLU A 6 6.46 14.30 -4.64
N GLN A 7 7.23 13.52 -5.37
CA GLN A 7 8.03 14.04 -6.50
C GLN A 7 7.17 14.67 -7.61
N LYS A 8 5.98 14.11 -7.87
CA LYS A 8 5.11 14.55 -8.97
C LYS A 8 4.33 15.83 -8.64
N THR A 9 3.91 16.02 -7.42
CA THR A 9 2.99 17.10 -7.01
C THR A 9 3.62 18.10 -6.06
N GLY A 10 4.80 17.80 -5.50
CA GLY A 10 5.44 18.59 -4.44
C GLY A 10 4.71 18.56 -3.11
N LYS A 11 3.58 17.86 -2.99
CA LYS A 11 2.80 17.80 -1.75
C LYS A 11 3.59 17.11 -0.64
N ARG A 12 3.58 17.73 0.53
CA ARG A 12 4.19 17.19 1.75
C ARG A 12 3.15 16.44 2.56
N ARG A 13 3.53 15.26 3.08
CA ARG A 13 2.69 14.46 3.98
C ARG A 13 3.47 14.08 5.22
N VAL A 14 2.82 14.16 6.36
CA VAL A 14 3.35 13.62 7.62
C VAL A 14 2.87 12.17 7.74
N VAL A 15 3.81 11.23 7.79
CA VAL A 15 3.52 9.83 8.05
C VAL A 15 3.79 9.54 9.51
N ARG A 16 2.74 9.14 10.24
CA ARG A 16 2.86 8.75 11.63
C ARG A 16 3.40 7.31 11.72
N VAL A 17 4.44 7.13 12.52
CA VAL A 17 4.99 5.80 12.84
C VAL A 17 4.43 5.41 14.21
N ASN A 18 3.50 4.44 14.24
CA ASN A 18 3.01 3.88 15.49
C ASN A 18 4.03 2.90 16.09
N THR A 19 3.77 2.39 17.29
CA THR A 19 4.67 1.52 18.04
C THR A 19 4.98 0.22 17.28
N ASP A 20 3.97 -0.43 16.71
CA ASP A 20 4.12 -1.70 16.01
C ASP A 20 4.93 -1.54 14.72
N PHE A 21 4.64 -0.48 13.96
CA PHE A 21 5.39 -0.16 12.75
C PHE A 21 6.84 0.20 13.07
N ARG A 22 7.07 0.93 14.17
CA ARG A 22 8.44 1.23 14.64
C ARG A 22 9.21 -0.04 14.99
N LYS A 23 8.57 -0.97 15.71
CA LYS A 23 9.19 -2.27 16.04
C LYS A 23 9.56 -3.02 14.76
N HIS A 24 8.62 -3.13 13.83
CA HIS A 24 8.87 -3.80 12.54
C HIS A 24 10.03 -3.18 11.76
N ILE A 25 10.14 -1.84 11.73
CA ILE A 25 11.27 -1.16 11.08
C ILE A 25 12.59 -1.54 11.76
N ILE A 26 12.62 -1.57 13.10
CA ILE A 26 13.83 -1.95 13.86
C ILE A 26 14.22 -3.40 13.57
N ASP A 27 13.24 -4.31 13.55
CA ASP A 27 13.46 -5.72 13.24
C ASP A 27 14.04 -5.91 11.83
N CYS A 28 13.49 -5.20 10.84
CA CYS A 28 14.02 -5.18 9.47
C CYS A 28 15.46 -4.60 9.42
N PHE A 29 15.70 -3.51 10.12
CA PHE A 29 17.02 -2.87 10.18
C PHE A 29 18.09 -3.83 10.73
N ASN A 30 17.75 -4.51 11.82
CA ASN A 30 18.63 -5.50 12.43
C ASN A 30 18.86 -6.72 11.52
N ALA A 31 17.79 -7.24 10.90
CA ALA A 31 17.87 -8.39 10.00
C ALA A 31 18.70 -8.10 8.73
N LEU A 32 18.76 -6.86 8.30
CA LEU A 32 19.52 -6.42 7.14
C LEU A 32 20.98 -6.03 7.49
N HIS A 33 21.35 -6.10 8.78
CA HIS A 33 22.68 -5.72 9.28
C HIS A 33 23.12 -4.31 8.83
N ILE A 34 22.18 -3.37 8.79
CA ILE A 34 22.46 -1.98 8.40
C ILE A 34 23.19 -1.31 9.56
N THR A 35 24.40 -0.82 9.31
CA THR A 35 25.22 -0.11 10.30
C THR A 35 25.12 1.41 10.19
N ASP A 36 24.91 1.92 8.98
CA ASP A 36 24.76 3.35 8.72
C ASP A 36 23.28 3.75 8.67
N ARG A 37 22.83 4.51 9.67
CA ARG A 37 21.45 5.00 9.76
C ARG A 37 21.10 6.08 8.72
N THR A 38 22.10 6.63 8.03
CA THR A 38 21.92 7.62 6.97
C THR A 38 21.80 6.98 5.59
N GLU A 39 22.06 5.66 5.50
CA GLU A 39 21.99 4.94 4.24
C GLU A 39 20.56 4.92 3.69
N LYS A 40 20.42 5.13 2.40
CA LYS A 40 19.12 5.09 1.72
C LYS A 40 18.55 3.68 1.75
N CYS A 41 17.23 3.57 1.91
CA CYS A 41 16.52 2.30 1.81
C CYS A 41 16.48 1.76 0.37
N PHE A 42 16.31 0.44 0.25
CA PHE A 42 16.14 -0.25 -1.04
C PHE A 42 17.32 -0.06 -2.01
N LEU A 43 18.53 -0.17 -1.50
CA LEU A 43 19.75 -0.11 -2.30
C LEU A 43 20.03 -1.42 -3.03
N SER A 44 20.48 -1.30 -4.27
CA SER A 44 21.09 -2.40 -5.02
C SER A 44 22.51 -2.67 -4.53
N ARG A 45 23.12 -3.79 -5.00
CA ARG A 45 24.53 -4.07 -4.74
C ARG A 45 25.47 -2.96 -5.23
N LYS A 46 25.04 -2.17 -6.21
CA LYS A 46 25.76 -1.01 -6.76
C LYS A 46 25.49 0.29 -5.99
N LYS A 47 24.88 0.23 -4.80
CA LYS A 47 24.52 1.39 -3.97
C LYS A 47 23.57 2.39 -4.66
N VAL A 48 22.79 1.94 -5.64
CA VAL A 48 21.77 2.73 -6.32
C VAL A 48 20.39 2.32 -5.82
N VAL A 49 19.54 3.30 -5.51
CA VAL A 49 18.16 3.07 -5.06
C VAL A 49 17.36 2.38 -6.17
N PHE A 50 16.61 1.35 -5.83
CA PHE A 50 15.75 0.64 -6.79
C PHE A 50 14.67 1.56 -7.34
N SER A 51 14.47 1.50 -8.65
CA SER A 51 13.27 2.06 -9.28
C SER A 51 12.03 1.25 -8.91
N VAL A 52 10.85 1.85 -9.04
CA VAL A 52 9.56 1.16 -8.83
C VAL A 52 9.44 -0.07 -9.73
N GLN A 53 9.93 0.03 -10.98
CA GLN A 53 9.95 -1.09 -11.93
C GLN A 53 10.79 -2.25 -11.39
N ARG A 54 11.97 -1.96 -10.83
CA ARG A 54 12.82 -2.99 -10.25
C ARG A 54 12.19 -3.64 -9.03
N ILE A 55 11.53 -2.86 -8.17
CA ILE A 55 10.76 -3.39 -7.03
C ILE A 55 9.64 -4.32 -7.53
N ASN A 56 8.90 -3.93 -8.57
CA ASN A 56 7.85 -4.78 -9.14
C ASN A 56 8.39 -6.09 -9.72
N VAL A 57 9.57 -6.08 -10.34
CA VAL A 57 10.26 -7.32 -10.77
C VAL A 57 10.54 -8.22 -9.57
N ARG A 58 11.09 -7.66 -8.48
CA ARG A 58 11.35 -8.43 -7.25
C ARG A 58 10.10 -8.99 -6.60
N LEU A 59 9.00 -8.24 -6.60
CA LEU A 59 7.71 -8.74 -6.10
C LEU A 59 7.20 -9.92 -6.93
N LYS A 60 7.36 -9.90 -8.25
CA LYS A 60 7.02 -11.04 -9.12
C LYS A 60 7.89 -12.27 -8.82
N GLU A 61 9.20 -12.09 -8.63
CA GLU A 61 10.11 -13.15 -8.22
C GLU A 61 9.67 -13.78 -6.88
N ILE A 62 9.31 -12.94 -5.89
CA ILE A 62 8.79 -13.37 -4.58
C ILE A 62 7.48 -14.15 -4.76
N LYS A 63 6.55 -13.64 -5.58
CA LYS A 63 5.29 -14.33 -5.88
C LYS A 63 5.54 -15.76 -6.37
N THR A 64 6.44 -15.91 -7.32
CA THR A 64 6.78 -17.23 -7.89
C THR A 64 7.46 -18.12 -6.86
N LYS A 65 8.49 -17.60 -6.18
CA LYS A 65 9.28 -18.35 -5.20
C LYS A 65 8.44 -18.92 -4.04
N TYR A 66 7.48 -18.14 -3.55
CA TYR A 66 6.65 -18.51 -2.40
C TYR A 66 5.24 -18.96 -2.80
N ASN A 67 4.98 -19.17 -4.10
CA ASN A 67 3.69 -19.62 -4.62
C ASN A 67 2.50 -18.79 -4.08
N ILE A 68 2.66 -17.48 -4.04
CA ILE A 68 1.63 -16.57 -3.51
C ILE A 68 0.43 -16.56 -4.46
N LYS A 69 -0.74 -16.95 -3.96
CA LYS A 69 -1.99 -17.13 -4.72
C LYS A 69 -2.71 -15.80 -4.96
N VAL A 70 -2.08 -14.89 -5.70
CA VAL A 70 -2.67 -13.63 -6.17
C VAL A 70 -2.41 -13.50 -7.67
N GLU A 71 -3.32 -12.88 -8.40
CA GLU A 71 -3.17 -12.69 -9.85
C GLU A 71 -1.93 -11.84 -10.15
N HIS A 72 -1.85 -10.67 -9.55
CA HIS A 72 -0.73 -9.74 -9.70
C HIS A 72 -0.17 -9.30 -8.36
N LEU A 73 1.14 -9.41 -8.16
CA LEU A 73 1.84 -8.85 -7.00
C LEU A 73 2.72 -7.69 -7.46
N SER A 74 2.41 -6.49 -7.00
CA SER A 74 3.09 -5.24 -7.35
C SER A 74 3.02 -4.23 -6.20
N THR A 75 3.72 -3.12 -6.32
CA THR A 75 3.58 -2.00 -5.36
C THR A 75 2.15 -1.48 -5.28
N HIS A 76 1.40 -1.50 -6.41
CA HIS A 76 -0.02 -1.16 -6.43
C HIS A 76 -0.89 -2.18 -5.70
N SER A 77 -0.59 -3.47 -5.80
CA SER A 77 -1.32 -4.51 -5.06
C SER A 77 -1.17 -4.31 -3.55
N LEU A 78 0.05 -4.04 -3.07
CA LEU A 78 0.31 -3.75 -1.66
C LEU A 78 -0.47 -2.51 -1.19
N ARG A 79 -0.50 -1.46 -2.01
CA ARG A 79 -1.27 -0.24 -1.72
C ARG A 79 -2.78 -0.50 -1.68
N LYS A 80 -3.30 -1.34 -2.59
CA LYS A 80 -4.71 -1.77 -2.59
C LYS A 80 -5.04 -2.57 -1.32
N THR A 81 -4.20 -3.55 -0.98
CA THR A 81 -4.37 -4.36 0.23
C THR A 81 -4.43 -3.49 1.48
N PHE A 82 -3.52 -2.52 1.61
CA PHE A 82 -3.54 -1.55 2.70
C PHE A 82 -4.86 -0.77 2.76
N GLY A 83 -5.32 -0.22 1.63
CA GLY A 83 -6.58 0.53 1.58
C GLY A 83 -7.80 -0.33 1.91
N ARG A 84 -7.89 -1.54 1.35
CA ARG A 84 -8.96 -2.49 1.66
C ARG A 84 -9.01 -2.83 3.16
N LYS A 85 -7.85 -3.13 3.75
CA LYS A 85 -7.77 -3.43 5.18
C LYS A 85 -8.29 -2.31 6.06
N ILE A 86 -8.02 -1.05 5.70
CA ILE A 86 -8.54 0.12 6.43
C ILE A 86 -10.07 0.19 6.32
N VAL A 87 -10.63 0.00 5.13
CA VAL A 87 -12.09 0.04 4.91
C VAL A 87 -12.77 -1.09 5.67
N GLU A 88 -12.26 -2.32 5.55
CA GLU A 88 -12.77 -3.51 6.27
C GLU A 88 -12.75 -3.31 7.79
N THR A 89 -11.65 -2.79 8.33
CA THR A 89 -11.50 -2.56 9.78
C THR A 89 -12.39 -1.43 10.28
N ALA A 90 -12.77 -0.48 9.41
CA ALA A 90 -13.64 0.64 9.78
C ALA A 90 -15.11 0.24 9.96
N GLY A 91 -15.54 -0.89 9.40
CA GLY A 91 -16.92 -1.37 9.52
C GLY A 91 -17.95 -0.29 9.14
N GLU A 92 -18.84 0.07 10.05
CA GLU A 92 -19.86 1.10 9.83
C GLU A 92 -19.29 2.48 9.45
N ASN A 93 -18.04 2.76 9.80
CA ASN A 93 -17.34 4.00 9.44
C ASN A 93 -16.59 3.92 8.09
N SER A 94 -16.90 2.93 7.25
CA SER A 94 -16.20 2.68 5.97
C SER A 94 -16.23 3.87 5.02
N GLU A 95 -17.34 4.63 4.97
CA GLU A 95 -17.42 5.84 4.14
C GLU A 95 -16.44 6.93 4.59
N MET A 96 -16.32 7.14 5.91
CA MET A 96 -15.34 8.09 6.45
C MET A 96 -13.91 7.59 6.21
N ALA A 97 -13.68 6.30 6.27
CA ALA A 97 -12.39 5.70 5.92
C ALA A 97 -12.03 5.93 4.45
N LEU A 98 -12.99 5.81 3.53
CA LEU A 98 -12.79 6.10 2.10
C LEU A 98 -12.46 7.57 1.83
N ILE A 99 -13.09 8.51 2.55
CA ILE A 99 -12.76 9.94 2.46
C ILE A 99 -11.30 10.15 2.88
N LYS A 100 -10.90 9.66 4.05
CA LYS A 100 -9.52 9.77 4.55
C LYS A 100 -8.50 9.08 3.63
N LEU A 101 -8.85 7.92 3.06
CA LEU A 101 -8.02 7.22 2.09
C LEU A 101 -7.89 7.98 0.77
N SER A 102 -8.93 8.68 0.31
CA SER A 102 -8.86 9.49 -0.91
C SER A 102 -7.82 10.60 -0.77
N GLU A 103 -7.79 11.26 0.38
CA GLU A 103 -6.77 12.26 0.71
C GLU A 103 -5.38 11.62 0.81
N LEU A 104 -5.25 10.49 1.55
CA LEU A 104 -4.00 9.77 1.72
C LEU A 104 -3.45 9.27 0.38
N PHE A 105 -4.30 8.86 -0.55
CA PHE A 105 -3.90 8.38 -1.87
C PHE A 105 -3.79 9.51 -2.91
N ASN A 106 -4.14 10.73 -2.53
CA ASN A 106 -4.20 11.87 -3.45
C ASN A 106 -5.11 11.60 -4.66
N HIS A 107 -6.25 10.96 -4.40
CA HIS A 107 -7.30 10.77 -5.39
C HIS A 107 -8.23 11.98 -5.38
N THR A 108 -8.86 12.24 -6.50
CA THR A 108 -9.77 13.39 -6.68
C THR A 108 -11.08 13.25 -5.90
N SER A 109 -11.47 12.02 -5.53
CA SER A 109 -12.68 11.77 -4.75
C SER A 109 -12.67 10.39 -4.08
N PRO A 110 -13.51 10.17 -3.05
CA PRO A 110 -13.72 8.85 -2.46
C PRO A 110 -14.22 7.81 -3.47
N GLN A 111 -15.01 8.20 -4.48
CA GLN A 111 -15.49 7.31 -5.54
C GLN A 111 -14.33 6.75 -6.38
N VAL A 112 -13.31 7.56 -6.66
CA VAL A 112 -12.08 7.10 -7.33
C VAL A 112 -11.37 6.07 -6.46
N THR A 113 -11.30 6.30 -5.14
CA THR A 113 -10.71 5.36 -4.19
C THR A 113 -11.50 4.05 -4.14
N ARG A 114 -12.83 4.11 -4.06
CA ARG A 114 -13.72 2.94 -4.07
C ARG A 114 -13.49 2.08 -5.32
N ARG A 115 -13.44 2.73 -6.50
CA ARG A 115 -13.12 2.05 -7.78
C ARG A 115 -11.72 1.45 -7.78
N TYR A 116 -10.72 2.21 -7.32
CA TYR A 116 -9.33 1.78 -7.25
C TYR A 116 -9.16 0.54 -6.36
N LEU A 117 -9.86 0.47 -5.24
CA LEU A 117 -9.86 -0.66 -4.32
C LEU A 117 -10.66 -1.86 -4.84
N GLY A 118 -11.49 -1.69 -5.86
CA GLY A 118 -12.36 -2.73 -6.42
C GLY A 118 -13.68 -2.92 -5.68
N LEU A 119 -13.98 -2.13 -4.65
CA LEU A 119 -15.19 -2.25 -3.82
C LEU A 119 -16.47 -2.05 -4.62
N ARG A 120 -16.47 -1.12 -5.57
CA ARG A 120 -17.64 -0.88 -6.45
C ARG A 120 -18.05 -2.11 -7.26
N ARG A 121 -17.06 -2.95 -7.66
CA ARG A 121 -17.37 -4.17 -8.41
C ARG A 121 -18.03 -5.20 -7.50
N GLU A 122 -17.57 -5.33 -6.28
CA GLU A 122 -18.14 -6.24 -5.29
C GLU A 122 -19.57 -5.82 -4.93
N GLU A 123 -19.81 -4.55 -4.65
CA GLU A 123 -21.15 -4.00 -4.38
C GLU A 123 -22.12 -4.26 -5.55
N LEU A 124 -21.68 -4.14 -6.79
CA LEU A 124 -22.52 -4.44 -7.97
C LEU A 124 -22.80 -5.95 -8.08
N MET A 125 -21.85 -6.81 -7.75
CA MET A 125 -22.09 -8.26 -7.74
C MET A 125 -23.10 -8.66 -6.66
N GLU A 126 -23.01 -8.08 -5.46
CA GLU A 126 -23.99 -8.29 -4.38
C GLU A 126 -25.42 -7.90 -4.81
N VAL A 127 -25.57 -6.83 -5.60
CA VAL A 127 -26.90 -6.47 -6.16
C VAL A 127 -27.41 -7.57 -7.08
N TYR A 128 -26.58 -8.18 -7.92
CA TYR A 128 -27.02 -9.30 -8.76
C TYR A 128 -27.37 -10.53 -7.91
N ASP A 129 -26.58 -10.83 -6.89
CA ASP A 129 -26.81 -11.97 -5.99
C ASP A 129 -28.09 -11.81 -5.16
N SER A 130 -28.55 -10.57 -4.94
CA SER A 130 -29.80 -10.28 -4.23
C SER A 130 -31.08 -10.46 -5.08
N LEU A 131 -30.93 -10.63 -6.41
CA LEU A 131 -32.08 -10.90 -7.29
C LEU A 131 -32.52 -12.36 -7.11
N SER A 132 -33.72 -12.55 -6.55
CA SER A 132 -34.42 -13.84 -6.53
C SER A 132 -35.46 -13.87 -7.64
N PHE A 133 -35.48 -14.92 -8.44
CA PHE A 133 -36.48 -15.19 -9.46
C PHE A 133 -37.38 -16.31 -9.00
#